data_e18e58d5641856af096162ebebf9c600
#
_entry.id   e18e58d5641856af096162ebebf9c600
#
_cell.length_a   1.000
_cell.length_b   1.000
_cell.length_c   1.000
_cell.angle_alpha   90.00
_cell.angle_beta   90.00
_cell.angle_gamma   90.00
#
_symmetry.space_group_name_H-M   'P 1'
#
loop_
_entity.id
_entity.type
_entity.pdbx_description
1 polymer ?
#
loop_
_entity_poly.entity_id
_entity_poly.type
_entity_poly.pdbx_seq_one_letter_code
_entity_poly.pdbx_strand_id
1 'polypeptide(L)'
;MMYEKIKFQDKITNYLLDGNTSEVDRINNPVSNEPLESLIDQDNIHGWLDSRIDVVENRLHYALTHSENTKEKMYKLGEESAKGKDFSNYNTIFSDLNKYLLDGMPCDNGLAAQVDDKNDLYLITNNNMHSKYEKETINPDNSLDNTCQGGHDHDHHENFEVSSENPINLKKENSTYHDYRYEFLKGYFSNSPYDVELINGINYRIHPKN
;
A
#
# COMPACT_ATOMS: atom_id res chain seq x y z
N MET A 1 1.66 1.14 -15.26
CA MET A 1 2.22 1.21 -13.90
C MET A 1 1.15 0.99 -12.82
N MET A 2 0.01 1.71 -12.77
CA MET A 2 -1.03 1.50 -11.74
C MET A 2 -1.60 0.08 -11.74
N TYR A 3 -1.96 -0.45 -12.88
CA TYR A 3 -2.51 -1.80 -12.98
C TYR A 3 -1.54 -2.89 -12.51
N GLU A 4 -0.22 -2.67 -12.62
CA GLU A 4 0.77 -3.60 -12.06
C GLU A 4 0.77 -3.61 -10.53
N LYS A 5 0.53 -2.47 -9.89
CA LYS A 5 0.33 -2.39 -8.43
C LYS A 5 -0.92 -3.16 -7.99
N ILE A 6 -2.02 -2.99 -8.74
CA ILE A 6 -3.28 -3.70 -8.50
C ILE A 6 -3.05 -5.22 -8.62
N LYS A 7 -2.39 -5.68 -9.68
CA LYS A 7 -2.03 -7.10 -9.85
C LYS A 7 -1.12 -7.60 -8.73
N PHE A 8 -0.17 -6.79 -8.30
CA PHE A 8 0.71 -7.18 -7.21
C PHE A 8 -0.04 -7.33 -5.88
N GLN A 9 -1.00 -6.45 -5.59
CA GLN A 9 -1.83 -6.57 -4.39
C GLN A 9 -2.70 -7.84 -4.42
N ASP A 10 -3.27 -8.19 -5.57
CA ASP A 10 -3.98 -9.46 -5.73
C ASP A 10 -3.03 -10.67 -5.59
N LYS A 11 -1.80 -10.57 -6.08
CA LYS A 11 -0.76 -11.57 -5.85
C LYS A 11 -0.45 -11.76 -4.36
N ILE A 12 -0.42 -10.68 -3.56
CA ILE A 12 -0.27 -10.79 -2.11
C ILE A 12 -1.40 -11.62 -1.51
N THR A 13 -2.65 -11.35 -1.91
CA THR A 13 -3.82 -12.13 -1.47
C THR A 13 -3.64 -13.61 -1.75
N ASN A 14 -3.30 -13.97 -2.99
CA ASN A 14 -3.06 -15.36 -3.40
C ASN A 14 -1.93 -16.02 -2.59
N TYR A 15 -0.85 -15.28 -2.36
CA TYR A 15 0.31 -15.78 -1.61
C TYR A 15 -0.03 -16.03 -0.13
N LEU A 16 -0.74 -15.11 0.50
CA LEU A 16 -1.15 -15.23 1.90
C LEU A 16 -2.08 -16.42 2.12
N LEU A 17 -2.97 -16.70 1.18
CA LEU A 17 -3.93 -17.81 1.24
C LEU A 17 -3.38 -19.14 0.69
N ASP A 18 -2.07 -19.24 0.39
CA ASP A 18 -1.42 -20.42 -0.19
C ASP A 18 -2.11 -20.90 -1.48
N GLY A 19 -2.68 -19.97 -2.27
CA GLY A 19 -3.44 -20.24 -3.48
C GLY A 19 -4.88 -20.73 -3.26
N ASN A 20 -5.33 -20.89 -2.02
CA ASN A 20 -6.72 -21.27 -1.70
C ASN A 20 -7.63 -20.04 -1.68
N THR A 21 -7.96 -19.52 -2.84
CA THR A 21 -8.72 -18.26 -3.00
C THR A 21 -10.21 -18.45 -3.23
N SER A 22 -10.73 -19.69 -3.22
CA SER A 22 -12.11 -20.00 -3.61
C SER A 22 -13.18 -19.24 -2.85
N GLU A 23 -12.95 -18.93 -1.57
CA GLU A 23 -13.91 -18.16 -0.77
C GLU A 23 -13.85 -16.67 -1.07
N VAL A 24 -12.65 -16.09 -1.14
CA VAL A 24 -12.51 -14.68 -1.47
C VAL A 24 -12.92 -14.40 -2.92
N ASP A 25 -12.75 -15.35 -3.84
CA ASP A 25 -13.18 -15.23 -5.24
C ASP A 25 -14.70 -15.20 -5.40
N ARG A 26 -15.46 -15.75 -4.44
CA ARG A 26 -16.93 -15.62 -4.40
C ARG A 26 -17.40 -14.23 -3.98
N ILE A 27 -16.60 -13.53 -3.19
CA ILE A 27 -16.92 -12.20 -2.67
C ILE A 27 -16.45 -11.12 -3.66
N ASN A 28 -15.23 -11.28 -4.16
CA ASN A 28 -14.58 -10.35 -5.08
C ASN A 28 -13.81 -11.13 -6.14
N ASN A 29 -14.14 -10.95 -7.40
CA ASN A 29 -13.43 -11.61 -8.49
C ASN A 29 -11.94 -11.25 -8.50
N PRO A 30 -11.05 -12.22 -8.80
CA PRO A 30 -9.62 -11.93 -8.93
C PRO A 30 -9.35 -10.96 -10.07
N VAL A 31 -8.20 -10.31 -10.02
CA VAL A 31 -7.73 -9.44 -11.11
C VAL A 31 -7.47 -10.29 -12.35
N SER A 32 -7.98 -9.86 -13.50
CA SER A 32 -7.78 -10.54 -14.77
C SER A 32 -6.30 -10.49 -15.20
N ASN A 33 -5.84 -11.58 -15.81
CA ASN A 33 -4.53 -11.67 -16.46
C ASN A 33 -4.53 -11.20 -17.92
N GLU A 34 -5.69 -10.80 -18.43
CA GLU A 34 -5.79 -10.28 -19.80
C GLU A 34 -5.02 -8.95 -19.96
N PRO A 35 -4.63 -8.61 -21.20
CA PRO A 35 -4.02 -7.31 -21.48
C PRO A 35 -4.90 -6.15 -21.01
N LEU A 36 -4.27 -5.11 -20.42
CA LEU A 36 -5.00 -3.95 -19.90
C LEU A 36 -5.92 -3.31 -20.94
N GLU A 37 -5.48 -3.27 -22.18
CA GLU A 37 -6.20 -2.67 -23.31
C GLU A 37 -7.55 -3.34 -23.59
N SER A 38 -7.69 -4.65 -23.22
CA SER A 38 -8.94 -5.40 -23.37
C SER A 38 -9.89 -5.27 -22.18
N LEU A 39 -9.41 -4.73 -21.06
CA LEU A 39 -10.14 -4.68 -19.81
C LEU A 39 -10.60 -3.28 -19.44
N ILE A 40 -9.82 -2.28 -19.85
CA ILE A 40 -10.00 -0.92 -19.39
C ILE A 40 -11.21 -0.24 -20.05
N ASP A 41 -12.02 0.42 -19.25
CA ASP A 41 -13.02 1.36 -19.76
C ASP A 41 -12.30 2.67 -20.16
N GLN A 42 -12.12 2.87 -21.46
CA GLN A 42 -11.40 4.02 -22.01
C GLN A 42 -12.15 5.34 -21.79
N ASP A 43 -13.46 5.29 -21.66
CA ASP A 43 -14.31 6.47 -21.44
C ASP A 43 -14.31 6.87 -19.95
N ASN A 44 -13.96 5.94 -19.04
CA ASN A 44 -13.91 6.16 -17.59
C ASN A 44 -12.73 5.45 -16.93
N ILE A 45 -11.52 5.76 -17.35
CA ILE A 45 -10.28 5.11 -16.85
C ILE A 45 -10.14 5.23 -15.33
N HIS A 46 -10.42 6.41 -14.77
CA HIS A 46 -10.30 6.65 -13.32
C HIS A 46 -11.27 5.79 -12.51
N GLY A 47 -12.55 5.84 -12.84
CA GLY A 47 -13.55 5.03 -12.15
C GLY A 47 -13.32 3.52 -12.32
N TRP A 48 -12.81 3.10 -13.49
CA TRP A 48 -12.45 1.70 -13.70
C TRP A 48 -11.27 1.29 -12.78
N LEU A 49 -10.21 2.08 -12.71
CA LEU A 49 -9.06 1.81 -11.83
C LEU A 49 -9.47 1.81 -10.36
N ASP A 50 -10.26 2.79 -9.92
CA ASP A 50 -10.81 2.87 -8.57
C ASP A 50 -11.57 1.60 -8.19
N SER A 51 -12.46 1.15 -9.06
CA SER A 51 -13.20 -0.09 -8.83
C SER A 51 -12.29 -1.32 -8.71
N ARG A 52 -11.15 -1.34 -9.41
CA ARG A 52 -10.16 -2.45 -9.30
C ARG A 52 -9.36 -2.35 -8.02
N ILE A 53 -9.04 -1.14 -7.57
CA ILE A 53 -8.40 -0.89 -6.27
C ILE A 53 -9.29 -1.41 -5.14
N ASP A 54 -10.56 -1.05 -5.13
CA ASP A 54 -11.52 -1.53 -4.12
C ASP A 54 -11.60 -3.06 -4.06
N VAL A 55 -11.63 -3.70 -5.22
CA VAL A 55 -11.64 -5.17 -5.30
C VAL A 55 -10.41 -5.76 -4.63
N VAL A 56 -9.19 -5.32 -4.99
CA VAL A 56 -7.97 -5.92 -4.43
C VAL A 56 -7.75 -5.55 -2.98
N GLU A 57 -8.22 -4.37 -2.53
CA GLU A 57 -8.22 -3.97 -1.12
C GLU A 57 -9.12 -4.89 -0.28
N ASN A 58 -10.33 -5.20 -0.76
CA ASN A 58 -11.24 -6.11 -0.06
C ASN A 58 -10.68 -7.55 -0.02
N ARG A 59 -10.08 -8.00 -1.10
CA ARG A 59 -9.42 -9.31 -1.19
C ARG A 59 -8.23 -9.41 -0.23
N LEU A 60 -7.40 -8.36 -0.18
CA LEU A 60 -6.27 -8.31 0.74
C LEU A 60 -6.74 -8.28 2.20
N HIS A 61 -7.76 -7.50 2.53
CA HIS A 61 -8.33 -7.47 3.88
C HIS A 61 -8.80 -8.87 4.32
N TYR A 62 -9.50 -9.59 3.45
CA TYR A 62 -9.88 -10.98 3.72
C TYR A 62 -8.64 -11.85 3.98
N ALA A 63 -7.62 -11.78 3.14
CA ALA A 63 -6.41 -12.59 3.29
C ALA A 63 -5.64 -12.28 4.58
N LEU A 64 -5.52 -11.01 4.96
CA LEU A 64 -4.84 -10.60 6.20
C LEU A 64 -5.52 -11.12 7.46
N THR A 65 -6.86 -11.31 7.41
CA THR A 65 -7.65 -11.80 8.54
C THR A 65 -7.77 -13.33 8.58
N HIS A 66 -7.53 -14.03 7.47
CA HIS A 66 -7.70 -15.48 7.35
C HIS A 66 -6.41 -16.25 7.10
N SER A 67 -5.29 -15.55 6.87
CA SER A 67 -3.99 -16.19 6.66
C SER A 67 -3.32 -16.57 7.98
N GLU A 68 -2.70 -17.73 8.01
CA GLU A 68 -1.77 -18.11 9.07
C GLU A 68 -0.36 -17.64 8.73
N ASN A 69 0.42 -17.31 9.77
CA ASN A 69 1.82 -16.87 9.65
C ASN A 69 2.01 -15.66 8.70
N THR A 70 1.04 -14.75 8.68
CA THR A 70 0.97 -13.61 7.75
C THR A 70 2.25 -12.78 7.74
N LYS A 71 2.83 -12.48 8.91
CA LYS A 71 4.09 -11.70 9.01
C LYS A 71 5.25 -12.41 8.32
N GLU A 72 5.42 -13.71 8.57
CA GLU A 72 6.49 -14.50 7.94
C GLU A 72 6.30 -14.58 6.42
N LYS A 73 5.08 -14.76 5.95
CA LYS A 73 4.75 -14.77 4.53
C LYS A 73 5.05 -13.43 3.88
N MET A 74 4.66 -12.33 4.51
CA MET A 74 4.97 -10.98 3.99
C MET A 74 6.48 -10.72 3.92
N TYR A 75 7.22 -11.12 4.94
CA TYR A 75 8.68 -11.03 4.94
C TYR A 75 9.29 -11.82 3.75
N LYS A 76 8.92 -13.09 3.59
CA LYS A 76 9.39 -13.94 2.49
C LYS A 76 9.04 -13.36 1.10
N LEU A 77 7.82 -12.83 0.96
CA LEU A 77 7.42 -12.16 -0.29
C LEU A 77 8.29 -10.94 -0.58
N GLY A 78 8.69 -10.20 0.45
CA GLY A 78 9.66 -9.10 0.35
C GLY A 78 11.02 -9.58 -0.16
N GLU A 79 11.58 -10.62 0.45
CA GLU A 79 12.85 -11.21 0.01
C GLU A 79 12.81 -11.67 -1.45
N GLU A 80 11.71 -12.31 -1.86
CA GLU A 80 11.53 -12.76 -3.24
C GLU A 80 11.45 -11.58 -4.22
N SER A 81 10.74 -10.51 -3.83
CA SER A 81 10.56 -9.32 -4.65
C SER A 81 11.86 -8.52 -4.80
N ALA A 82 12.79 -8.65 -3.87
CA ALA A 82 14.09 -7.97 -3.89
C ALA A 82 15.15 -8.66 -4.75
N LYS A 83 14.93 -9.90 -5.20
CA LYS A 83 15.92 -10.63 -6.00
C LYS A 83 16.28 -9.90 -7.28
N GLY A 84 17.58 -9.62 -7.46
CA GLY A 84 18.11 -8.93 -8.63
C GLY A 84 17.81 -7.42 -8.68
N LYS A 85 17.41 -6.82 -7.56
CA LYS A 85 17.16 -5.39 -7.48
C LYS A 85 18.43 -4.59 -7.23
N ASP A 86 18.40 -3.35 -7.69
CA ASP A 86 19.49 -2.40 -7.51
C ASP A 86 19.21 -1.48 -6.31
N PHE A 87 20.08 -1.53 -5.33
CA PHE A 87 20.03 -0.72 -4.12
C PHE A 87 21.11 0.40 -4.13
N SER A 88 21.61 0.80 -5.30
CA SER A 88 22.72 1.76 -5.40
C SER A 88 22.37 3.18 -4.97
N ASN A 89 21.09 3.59 -5.10
CA ASN A 89 20.64 4.93 -4.73
C ASN A 89 19.12 4.96 -4.44
N TYR A 90 18.67 5.97 -3.70
CA TYR A 90 17.28 6.09 -3.26
C TYR A 90 16.27 6.29 -4.40
N ASN A 91 16.64 6.95 -5.49
CA ASN A 91 15.75 7.11 -6.63
C ASN A 91 15.41 5.76 -7.26
N THR A 92 16.42 4.89 -7.43
CA THR A 92 16.26 3.53 -7.94
C THR A 92 15.41 2.70 -6.98
N ILE A 93 15.69 2.75 -5.68
CA ILE A 93 14.94 2.06 -4.63
C ILE A 93 13.48 2.51 -4.65
N PHE A 94 13.20 3.81 -4.61
CA PHE A 94 11.84 4.34 -4.62
C PHE A 94 11.10 4.00 -5.91
N SER A 95 11.75 4.16 -7.06
CA SER A 95 11.16 3.80 -8.35
C SER A 95 10.77 2.31 -8.42
N ASP A 96 11.55 1.43 -7.79
CA ASP A 96 11.23 0.00 -7.77
C ASP A 96 10.11 -0.31 -6.75
N LEU A 97 10.21 0.19 -5.52
CA LEU A 97 9.17 0.04 -4.50
C LEU A 97 7.82 0.56 -4.97
N ASN A 98 7.79 1.67 -5.70
CA ASN A 98 6.58 2.26 -6.26
C ASN A 98 5.89 1.39 -7.34
N LYS A 99 6.48 0.26 -7.74
CA LYS A 99 5.83 -0.76 -8.57
C LYS A 99 4.97 -1.75 -7.75
N TYR A 100 5.24 -1.83 -6.45
CA TYR A 100 4.60 -2.78 -5.53
C TYR A 100 3.59 -2.09 -4.59
N LEU A 101 3.94 -0.89 -4.11
CA LEU A 101 3.15 -0.22 -3.09
C LEU A 101 1.95 0.49 -3.72
N LEU A 102 0.75 0.01 -3.38
CA LEU A 102 -0.51 0.59 -3.81
C LEU A 102 -0.99 1.56 -2.72
N ASP A 103 -0.93 2.87 -3.01
CA ASP A 103 -1.34 3.96 -2.12
C ASP A 103 -2.20 4.98 -2.89
N GLY A 104 -3.24 4.52 -3.54
CA GLY A 104 -4.15 5.36 -4.33
C GLY A 104 -3.67 5.62 -5.75
N MET A 105 -4.36 6.52 -6.43
CA MET A 105 -4.09 6.90 -7.80
C MET A 105 -2.84 7.79 -7.88
N PRO A 106 -2.16 7.88 -9.04
CA PRO A 106 -0.99 8.75 -9.20
C PRO A 106 -1.25 10.23 -8.93
N CYS A 107 -2.50 10.67 -9.15
CA CYS A 107 -2.94 12.04 -8.89
C CYS A 107 -3.12 12.35 -7.39
N ASP A 108 -3.28 11.32 -6.55
CA ASP A 108 -3.54 11.49 -5.13
C ASP A 108 -2.25 11.73 -4.31
N ASN A 109 -1.07 11.59 -4.94
CA ASN A 109 0.22 11.63 -4.25
C ASN A 109 0.25 10.76 -2.97
N GLY A 110 -0.46 9.63 -3.00
CA GLY A 110 -0.70 8.79 -1.83
C GLY A 110 0.57 8.26 -1.18
N LEU A 111 1.65 8.07 -1.95
CA LEU A 111 2.97 7.72 -1.46
C LEU A 111 3.99 8.74 -1.95
N ALA A 112 4.60 9.47 -1.02
CA ALA A 112 5.71 10.40 -1.31
C ALA A 112 7.03 9.84 -0.79
N ALA A 113 8.14 10.34 -1.35
CA ALA A 113 9.49 10.05 -0.90
C ALA A 113 10.22 11.35 -0.57
N GLN A 114 10.91 11.38 0.56
CA GLN A 114 11.74 12.49 1.00
C GLN A 114 13.07 11.97 1.54
N VAL A 115 14.15 12.69 1.27
CA VAL A 115 15.46 12.40 1.88
C VAL A 115 15.80 13.52 2.83
N ASP A 116 16.24 13.19 4.05
CA ASP A 116 16.61 14.16 5.07
C ASP A 116 18.11 14.54 5.02
N ASP A 117 18.53 15.45 5.90
CA ASP A 117 19.92 15.92 6.00
C ASP A 117 20.91 14.83 6.45
N LYS A 118 20.42 13.72 7.00
CA LYS A 118 21.23 12.56 7.40
C LYS A 118 21.36 11.54 6.27
N ASN A 119 20.77 11.85 5.13
CA ASN A 119 20.68 10.96 3.98
C ASN A 119 19.88 9.68 4.27
N ASP A 120 18.81 9.81 5.04
CA ASP A 120 17.81 8.75 5.22
C ASP A 120 16.62 8.99 4.30
N LEU A 121 16.09 7.92 3.69
CA LEU A 121 14.91 7.99 2.83
C LEU A 121 13.64 7.72 3.64
N TYR A 122 12.70 8.62 3.54
CA TYR A 122 11.35 8.47 4.13
C TYR A 122 10.33 8.16 3.04
N LEU A 123 9.51 7.14 3.28
CA LEU A 123 8.30 6.87 2.54
C LEU A 123 7.12 7.39 3.36
N ILE A 124 6.40 8.35 2.82
CA ILE A 124 5.33 9.08 3.50
C ILE A 124 4.00 8.72 2.86
N THR A 125 3.09 8.18 3.66
CA THR A 125 1.72 7.85 3.23
C THR A 125 0.82 9.06 3.48
N ASN A 126 0.21 9.59 2.41
CA ASN A 126 -0.55 10.84 2.43
C ASN A 126 -2.06 10.65 2.29
N ASN A 127 -2.57 9.42 2.36
CA ASN A 127 -4.01 9.16 2.18
C ASN A 127 -4.55 8.14 3.19
N ASN A 128 -5.87 8.02 3.23
CA ASN A 128 -6.60 7.11 4.11
C ASN A 128 -7.09 5.84 3.40
N MET A 129 -6.49 5.45 2.28
CA MET A 129 -6.93 4.30 1.49
C MET A 129 -6.96 3.00 2.31
N HIS A 130 -6.05 2.89 3.27
CA HIS A 130 -5.93 1.72 4.14
C HIS A 130 -6.66 1.88 5.50
N SER A 131 -7.54 2.87 5.65
CA SER A 131 -8.25 3.13 6.92
C SER A 131 -9.09 1.94 7.41
N LYS A 132 -9.61 1.12 6.52
CA LYS A 132 -10.33 -0.12 6.88
C LYS A 132 -9.48 -1.16 7.63
N TYR A 133 -8.17 -1.02 7.64
CA TYR A 133 -7.27 -1.88 8.41
C TYR A 133 -6.86 -1.28 9.76
N GLU A 134 -7.38 -0.10 10.09
CA GLU A 134 -7.18 0.49 11.41
C GLU A 134 -7.83 -0.42 12.44
N LYS A 135 -7.11 -0.68 13.53
CA LYS A 135 -7.68 -1.42 14.64
C LYS A 135 -8.77 -0.56 15.23
N GLU A 136 -10.02 -0.99 15.10
CA GLU A 136 -11.15 -0.40 15.80
C GLU A 136 -10.75 -0.27 17.28
N THR A 137 -10.55 0.95 17.75
CA THR A 137 -10.72 1.24 19.16
C THR A 137 -12.19 0.95 19.41
N ILE A 138 -12.47 -0.16 20.10
CA ILE A 138 -13.81 -0.60 20.46
C ILE A 138 -14.46 0.55 21.26
N ASN A 139 -15.12 1.44 20.55
CA ASN A 139 -16.14 2.31 21.08
C ASN A 139 -17.48 1.63 20.77
N PRO A 140 -18.17 1.05 21.77
CA PRO A 140 -19.40 0.30 21.53
C PRO A 140 -20.59 1.15 21.10
N ASP A 141 -20.41 2.41 20.78
CA ASP A 141 -21.51 3.38 20.64
C ASP A 141 -21.53 4.16 19.30
N ASN A 142 -21.03 3.60 18.20
CA ASN A 142 -21.26 4.21 16.88
C ASN A 142 -21.64 3.19 15.81
N SER A 143 -22.91 2.75 15.87
CA SER A 143 -23.62 2.28 14.69
C SER A 143 -24.02 3.50 13.85
N LEU A 144 -23.21 3.95 12.93
CA LEU A 144 -23.55 4.95 11.93
C LEU A 144 -23.08 4.50 10.54
N ASP A 145 -24.11 4.14 9.80
CA ASP A 145 -24.30 4.10 8.37
C ASP A 145 -23.34 5.02 7.60
N ASN A 146 -22.29 4.49 7.00
CA ASN A 146 -21.47 5.21 6.04
C ASN A 146 -21.86 4.79 4.62
N THR A 147 -23.04 5.25 4.19
CA THR A 147 -23.34 5.34 2.77
C THR A 147 -22.50 6.46 2.18
N CYS A 148 -21.51 6.12 1.37
CA CYS A 148 -20.81 7.08 0.52
C CYS A 148 -21.80 7.67 -0.49
N GLN A 149 -22.34 8.86 -0.19
CA GLN A 149 -22.99 9.69 -1.18
C GLN A 149 -21.92 10.42 -1.96
N GLY A 150 -21.72 9.99 -3.21
CA GLY A 150 -20.95 10.74 -4.18
C GLY A 150 -21.59 12.09 -4.48
N GLY A 151 -20.91 13.15 -4.09
CA GLY A 151 -21.18 14.51 -4.50
C GLY A 151 -19.98 15.04 -5.24
N HIS A 152 -20.09 15.13 -6.57
CA HIS A 152 -19.14 15.87 -7.39
C HIS A 152 -19.34 17.37 -7.12
N ASP A 153 -18.31 18.00 -6.57
CA ASP A 153 -18.06 19.43 -6.79
C ASP A 153 -16.56 19.62 -7.07
N HIS A 154 -16.28 19.86 -8.34
CA HIS A 154 -14.97 20.29 -8.78
C HIS A 154 -14.91 21.80 -8.62
N ASP A 155 -14.18 22.26 -7.64
CA ASP A 155 -13.36 23.49 -7.68
C ASP A 155 -12.73 23.73 -6.30
N HIS A 156 -11.52 23.26 -6.10
CA HIS A 156 -10.58 23.94 -5.22
C HIS A 156 -9.16 23.49 -5.60
N HIS A 157 -8.49 24.33 -6.39
CA HIS A 157 -7.05 24.38 -6.40
C HIS A 157 -6.56 24.82 -5.03
N GLU A 158 -6.51 23.93 -4.08
CA GLU A 158 -5.71 24.13 -2.90
C GLU A 158 -4.28 23.75 -3.24
N ASN A 159 -3.41 24.75 -3.28
CA ASN A 159 -1.97 24.56 -3.27
C ASN A 159 -1.64 23.75 -2.01
N PHE A 160 -1.34 22.48 -2.21
CA PHE A 160 -0.84 21.64 -1.14
C PHE A 160 0.57 22.16 -0.80
N GLU A 161 0.64 23.03 0.20
CA GLU A 161 1.89 23.34 0.85
C GLU A 161 2.39 22.03 1.47
N VAL A 162 3.47 21.48 0.92
CA VAL A 162 4.22 20.41 1.56
C VAL A 162 4.58 20.95 2.93
N SER A 163 3.90 20.47 3.96
CA SER A 163 4.18 20.91 5.32
C SER A 163 5.63 20.54 5.59
N SER A 164 6.43 21.52 5.99
CA SER A 164 7.82 21.38 6.39
C SER A 164 7.96 20.66 7.74
N GLU A 165 6.90 19.99 8.20
CA GLU A 165 6.92 19.23 9.44
C GLU A 165 7.72 17.94 9.23
N ASN A 166 8.67 17.74 10.10
CA ASN A 166 9.48 16.52 10.13
C ASN A 166 8.53 15.32 10.25
N PRO A 167 8.55 14.31 9.33
CA PRO A 167 7.68 13.14 9.36
C PRO A 167 7.67 12.40 10.69
N ILE A 168 8.73 12.55 11.49
CA ILE A 168 8.88 11.97 12.83
C ILE A 168 7.86 12.55 13.84
N ASN A 169 7.33 13.76 13.61
CA ASN A 169 6.43 14.45 14.53
C ASN A 169 4.94 14.22 14.25
N LEU A 170 4.60 13.42 13.26
CA LEU A 170 3.20 13.09 12.93
C LEU A 170 2.56 12.25 14.04
N LYS A 171 1.24 12.41 14.21
CA LYS A 171 0.45 11.63 15.16
C LYS A 171 0.63 10.14 14.92
N LYS A 172 0.82 9.37 15.99
CA LYS A 172 0.93 7.92 15.91
C LYS A 172 -0.40 7.32 15.48
N GLU A 173 -0.36 6.55 14.41
CA GLU A 173 -1.49 5.77 13.91
C GLU A 173 -1.23 4.26 14.12
N ASN A 174 -2.28 3.47 14.21
CA ASN A 174 -2.19 2.03 14.33
C ASN A 174 -2.93 1.40 13.15
N SER A 175 -2.20 0.86 12.21
CA SER A 175 -2.75 0.20 11.04
C SER A 175 -2.20 -1.21 10.91
N THR A 176 -3.08 -2.20 10.89
CA THR A 176 -2.70 -3.59 10.64
C THR A 176 -2.08 -3.77 9.25
N TYR A 177 -2.56 -3.02 8.26
CA TYR A 177 -2.00 -3.04 6.92
C TYR A 177 -0.53 -2.60 6.92
N HIS A 178 -0.21 -1.47 7.57
CA HIS A 178 1.16 -0.97 7.64
C HIS A 178 2.08 -1.86 8.48
N ASP A 179 1.57 -2.55 9.49
CA ASP A 179 2.32 -3.58 10.22
C ASP A 179 2.77 -4.71 9.28
N TYR A 180 1.88 -5.20 8.40
CA TYR A 180 2.21 -6.25 7.44
C TYR A 180 3.07 -5.75 6.28
N ARG A 181 2.82 -4.54 5.79
CA ARG A 181 3.69 -3.88 4.81
C ARG A 181 5.11 -3.71 5.36
N TYR A 182 5.24 -3.38 6.64
CA TYR A 182 6.55 -3.28 7.29
C TYR A 182 7.31 -4.62 7.26
N GLU A 183 6.63 -5.74 7.49
CA GLU A 183 7.26 -7.06 7.34
C GLU A 183 7.73 -7.31 5.90
N PHE A 184 6.91 -6.93 4.90
CA PHE A 184 7.33 -6.99 3.49
C PHE A 184 8.58 -6.15 3.24
N LEU A 185 8.61 -4.91 3.72
CA LEU A 185 9.77 -4.04 3.54
C LEU A 185 11.01 -4.57 4.25
N LYS A 186 10.89 -5.12 5.46
CA LYS A 186 12.02 -5.80 6.15
C LYS A 186 12.60 -6.94 5.29
N GLY A 187 11.74 -7.77 4.72
CA GLY A 187 12.16 -8.81 3.79
C GLY A 187 12.83 -8.24 2.53
N TYR A 188 12.24 -7.19 1.96
CA TYR A 188 12.78 -6.54 0.75
C TYR A 188 14.20 -5.97 0.98
N PHE A 189 14.48 -5.42 2.16
CA PHE A 189 15.78 -4.88 2.52
C PHE A 189 16.71 -5.87 3.22
N SER A 190 16.30 -7.11 3.46
CA SER A 190 17.08 -8.09 4.25
C SER A 190 18.50 -8.30 3.73
N ASN A 191 18.66 -8.39 2.42
CA ASN A 191 19.95 -8.60 1.74
C ASN A 191 20.49 -7.33 1.06
N SER A 192 20.02 -6.16 1.46
CA SER A 192 20.50 -4.85 0.98
C SER A 192 21.43 -4.18 2.00
N PRO A 193 22.13 -3.09 1.65
CA PRO A 193 22.90 -2.30 2.60
C PRO A 193 22.03 -1.39 3.50
N TYR A 194 20.71 -1.52 3.47
CA TYR A 194 19.76 -0.66 4.19
C TYR A 194 18.92 -1.46 5.18
N ASP A 195 18.55 -0.79 6.28
CA ASP A 195 17.48 -1.21 7.18
C ASP A 195 16.25 -0.34 6.99
N VAL A 196 15.10 -0.82 7.46
CA VAL A 196 13.84 -0.11 7.43
C VAL A 196 13.20 -0.07 8.81
N GLU A 197 12.62 1.07 9.17
CA GLU A 197 11.87 1.30 10.41
C GLU A 197 10.46 1.77 10.09
N LEU A 198 9.46 1.29 10.83
CA LEU A 198 8.09 1.81 10.78
C LEU A 198 7.99 3.01 11.75
N ILE A 199 7.69 4.18 11.20
CA ILE A 199 7.58 5.43 11.96
C ILE A 199 6.11 5.80 12.10
N ASN A 200 5.70 6.21 13.30
CA ASN A 200 4.33 6.65 13.64
C ASN A 200 3.20 5.72 13.15
N GLY A 201 3.51 4.49 12.79
CA GLY A 201 2.56 3.44 12.43
C GLY A 201 2.17 3.37 10.95
N ILE A 202 2.51 4.35 10.12
CA ILE A 202 2.12 4.40 8.69
C ILE A 202 3.25 4.83 7.74
N ASN A 203 4.30 5.45 8.24
CA ASN A 203 5.44 5.91 7.45
C ASN A 203 6.66 5.03 7.69
N TYR A 204 7.62 5.06 6.77
CA TYR A 204 8.82 4.22 6.84
C TYR A 204 10.06 5.06 6.66
N ARG A 205 11.08 4.76 7.44
CA ARG A 205 12.43 5.30 7.29
C ARG A 205 13.35 4.19 6.79
N ILE A 206 14.09 4.46 5.73
CA ILE A 206 15.09 3.56 5.14
C ILE A 206 16.44 4.23 5.32
N HIS A 207 17.35 3.58 6.01
CA HIS A 207 18.66 4.11 6.36
C HIS A 207 19.76 3.06 6.18
N PRO A 208 21.04 3.46 6.03
CA PRO A 208 22.14 2.51 5.94
C PRO A 208 22.20 1.59 7.17
N LYS A 209 22.55 0.33 6.96
CA LYS A 209 22.88 -0.61 8.05
C LYS A 209 24.16 -0.14 8.76
N ASN A 210 24.16 -0.22 10.07
CA ASN A 210 25.34 0.07 10.91
C ASN A 210 26.38 -1.03 10.82
#